data_55ab6e34a1e0d643f35febf58855ead7
#
_entry.id   55ab6e34a1e0d643f35febf58855ead7
#
_cell.length_a   1.000
_cell.length_b   1.000
_cell.length_c   1.000
_cell.angle_alpha   90.00
_cell.angle_beta   90.00
_cell.angle_gamma   90.00
#
_symmetry.space_group_name_H-M   'P 1'
#
loop_
_entity.id
_entity.type
_entity.pdbx_description
1 polymer ?
#
loop_
_entity_poly.entity_id
_entity_poly.type
_entity_poly.pdbx_seq_one_letter_code
_entity_poly.pdbx_strand_id
1 'polypeptide(L)'
;ISASLYTVRRNLKTLIIYKEKSALEKSTRIENYYGFEKGINGEDLYKIGIRQAQNIGAKVIKDEVTNIKIEYQNKAVANGFKEEQNSTKVEKQQIFKVQTLNNEFESKSVILATGNKKSKPNIKNIEEYEGKGISYCAICDGFFYRNKDVAVLGDGNYAISETMDLQNIAKLITILTNGRQAPEYRAENISINTKPIKEIRRRK
;
A
#
# COMPACT_ATOMS: atom_id res chain seq x y z
N ILE A 1 0.22 4.62 -9.28
CA ILE A 1 -0.16 5.90 -9.91
C ILE A 1 0.97 6.92 -9.72
N SER A 2 1.34 7.31 -8.50
CA SER A 2 2.33 8.39 -8.28
C SER A 2 3.64 8.17 -9.03
N ALA A 3 4.20 6.97 -8.99
CA ALA A 3 5.42 6.64 -9.74
C ALA A 3 5.26 6.84 -11.26
N SER A 4 4.08 6.53 -11.82
CA SER A 4 3.83 6.67 -13.25
C SER A 4 3.93 8.11 -13.75
N LEU A 5 3.62 9.10 -12.91
CA LEU A 5 3.74 10.51 -13.26
C LEU A 5 5.20 10.91 -13.55
N TYR A 6 6.15 10.27 -12.86
CA TYR A 6 7.58 10.51 -13.06
C TYR A 6 8.14 9.68 -14.21
N THR A 7 7.74 8.40 -14.36
CA THR A 7 8.25 7.56 -15.44
C THR A 7 7.83 8.07 -16.82
N VAL A 8 6.57 8.48 -16.98
CA VAL A 8 6.08 9.07 -18.24
C VAL A 8 6.83 10.38 -18.55
N ARG A 9 7.03 11.25 -17.56
CA ARG A 9 7.80 12.50 -17.74
C ARG A 9 9.25 12.28 -18.15
N ARG A 10 9.79 11.09 -17.86
CA ARG A 10 11.10 10.65 -18.36
C ARG A 10 11.03 9.94 -19.71
N ASN A 11 9.93 10.10 -20.43
CA ASN A 11 9.67 9.47 -21.73
C ASN A 11 9.75 7.94 -21.71
N LEU A 12 9.40 7.31 -20.56
CA LEU A 12 9.32 5.87 -20.44
C LEU A 12 7.90 5.41 -20.76
N LYS A 13 7.76 4.37 -21.59
CA LYS A 13 6.47 3.70 -21.81
C LYS A 13 6.03 3.05 -20.52
N THR A 14 4.95 3.54 -19.94
CA THR A 14 4.46 3.14 -18.61
C THR A 14 3.10 2.48 -18.71
N LEU A 15 2.97 1.28 -18.14
CA LEU A 15 1.72 0.54 -17.99
C LEU A 15 1.39 0.40 -16.51
N ILE A 16 0.17 0.72 -16.13
CA ILE A 16 -0.41 0.46 -14.82
C ILE A 16 -1.40 -0.69 -14.95
N ILE A 17 -1.21 -1.76 -14.19
CA ILE A 17 -2.14 -2.89 -14.11
C ILE A 17 -2.75 -2.90 -12.72
N TYR A 18 -4.08 -2.99 -12.61
CA TYR A 18 -4.77 -3.09 -11.33
C TYR A 18 -5.92 -4.10 -11.42
N LYS A 19 -6.17 -4.84 -10.34
CA LYS A 19 -7.18 -5.90 -10.28
C LYS A 19 -8.55 -5.39 -9.83
N GLU A 20 -8.58 -4.78 -8.66
CA GLU A 20 -9.80 -4.43 -7.94
C GLU A 20 -9.73 -3.01 -7.39
N LYS A 21 -10.74 -2.67 -6.60
CA LYS A 21 -10.76 -1.42 -5.84
C LYS A 21 -9.51 -1.29 -4.96
N SER A 22 -8.95 -0.11 -4.97
CA SER A 22 -7.82 0.25 -4.11
C SER A 22 -8.24 0.28 -2.63
N ALA A 23 -7.32 -0.04 -1.72
CA ALA A 23 -7.54 0.18 -0.30
C ALA A 23 -7.86 1.65 0.04
N LEU A 24 -7.38 2.57 -0.79
CA LEU A 24 -7.65 4.01 -0.69
C LEU A 24 -9.14 4.32 -0.78
N GLU A 25 -9.90 3.60 -1.62
CA GLU A 25 -11.33 3.82 -1.82
C GLU A 25 -12.19 3.50 -0.59
N LYS A 26 -11.63 2.84 0.42
CA LYS A 26 -12.29 2.59 1.71
C LYS A 26 -12.25 3.79 2.66
N SER A 27 -11.38 4.77 2.40
CA SER A 27 -11.27 5.96 3.23
C SER A 27 -12.33 6.97 2.82
N THR A 28 -13.19 7.33 3.76
CA THR A 28 -14.26 8.33 3.53
C THR A 28 -13.73 9.75 3.49
N ARG A 29 -12.58 10.00 4.13
CA ARG A 29 -11.95 11.32 4.20
C ARG A 29 -10.44 11.19 4.41
N ILE A 30 -9.67 11.83 3.54
CA ILE A 30 -8.22 11.90 3.59
C ILE A 30 -7.84 13.37 3.74
N GLU A 31 -7.24 13.74 4.86
CA GLU A 31 -6.91 15.14 5.18
C GLU A 31 -5.41 15.42 5.06
N ASN A 32 -4.59 14.39 5.01
CA ASN A 32 -3.13 14.49 4.97
C ASN A 32 -2.54 14.36 3.56
N TYR A 33 -3.34 14.57 2.52
CA TYR A 33 -2.85 14.60 1.14
C TYR A 33 -2.78 16.04 0.64
N TYR A 34 -1.56 16.49 0.32
CA TYR A 34 -1.31 17.86 -0.11
C TYR A 34 -2.16 18.25 -1.34
N GLY A 35 -2.70 19.47 -1.30
CA GLY A 35 -3.50 20.05 -2.39
C GLY A 35 -5.02 19.94 -2.19
N PHE A 36 -5.48 19.28 -1.12
CA PHE A 36 -6.90 19.15 -0.79
C PHE A 36 -7.19 19.79 0.56
N GLU A 37 -7.40 21.10 0.57
CA GLU A 37 -7.61 21.93 1.78
C GLU A 37 -8.70 21.41 2.73
N LYS A 38 -9.77 20.86 2.18
CA LYS A 38 -10.90 20.32 2.94
C LYS A 38 -10.88 18.79 3.06
N GLY A 39 -9.72 18.18 2.72
CA GLY A 39 -9.62 16.75 2.55
C GLY A 39 -10.33 16.27 1.28
N ILE A 40 -10.21 14.97 0.99
CA ILE A 40 -10.81 14.33 -0.17
C ILE A 40 -11.27 12.92 0.17
N ASN A 41 -12.36 12.46 -0.44
CA ASN A 41 -12.76 11.06 -0.39
C ASN A 41 -11.74 10.19 -1.14
N GLY A 42 -11.43 9.01 -0.60
CA GLY A 42 -10.42 8.13 -1.19
C GLY A 42 -10.78 7.61 -2.58
N GLU A 43 -12.06 7.38 -2.86
CA GLU A 43 -12.53 6.99 -4.19
C GLU A 43 -12.30 8.10 -5.21
N ASP A 44 -12.57 9.36 -4.83
CA ASP A 44 -12.36 10.51 -5.71
C ASP A 44 -10.87 10.75 -5.95
N LEU A 45 -10.04 10.66 -4.91
CA LEU A 45 -8.59 10.74 -5.06
C LEU A 45 -8.04 9.67 -6.00
N TYR A 46 -8.53 8.43 -5.88
CA TYR A 46 -8.16 7.35 -6.77
C TYR A 46 -8.54 7.63 -8.23
N LYS A 47 -9.79 8.05 -8.48
CA LYS A 47 -10.28 8.39 -9.83
C LYS A 47 -9.50 9.55 -10.45
N ILE A 48 -9.20 10.59 -9.67
CA ILE A 48 -8.38 11.71 -10.11
C ILE A 48 -6.99 11.22 -10.49
N GLY A 49 -6.36 10.40 -9.67
CA GLY A 49 -5.03 9.88 -9.93
C GLY A 49 -4.95 9.02 -11.20
N ILE A 50 -5.95 8.16 -11.46
CA ILE A 50 -6.04 7.37 -12.70
C ILE A 50 -6.13 8.31 -13.92
N ARG A 51 -7.06 9.27 -13.91
CA ARG A 51 -7.20 10.23 -15.01
C ARG A 51 -5.94 11.05 -15.24
N GLN A 52 -5.29 11.50 -14.17
CA GLN A 52 -4.02 12.21 -14.26
C GLN A 52 -2.94 11.37 -14.94
N ALA A 53 -2.79 10.11 -14.55
CA ALA A 53 -1.83 9.20 -15.16
C ALA A 53 -2.11 8.98 -16.66
N GLN A 54 -3.38 8.81 -17.04
CA GLN A 54 -3.80 8.64 -18.42
C GLN A 54 -3.54 9.92 -19.24
N ASN A 55 -3.89 11.08 -18.71
CA ASN A 55 -3.73 12.36 -19.40
C ASN A 55 -2.27 12.68 -19.75
N ILE A 56 -1.31 12.22 -18.96
CA ILE A 56 0.11 12.39 -19.26
C ILE A 56 0.69 11.26 -20.12
N GLY A 57 -0.11 10.24 -20.50
CA GLY A 57 0.29 9.19 -21.43
C GLY A 57 0.58 7.82 -20.81
N ALA A 58 0.30 7.57 -19.54
CA ALA A 58 0.37 6.22 -19.00
C ALA A 58 -0.79 5.36 -19.53
N LYS A 59 -0.51 4.12 -19.93
CA LYS A 59 -1.54 3.13 -20.21
C LYS A 59 -2.04 2.54 -18.91
N VAL A 60 -3.36 2.45 -18.72
CA VAL A 60 -3.97 1.90 -17.52
C VAL A 60 -4.93 0.78 -17.93
N ILE A 61 -4.76 -0.41 -17.37
CA ILE A 61 -5.64 -1.56 -17.65
C ILE A 61 -6.11 -2.20 -16.35
N LYS A 62 -7.35 -2.71 -16.37
CA LYS A 62 -7.88 -3.54 -15.30
C LYS A 62 -7.67 -5.00 -15.67
N ASP A 63 -6.76 -5.66 -14.96
CA ASP A 63 -6.44 -7.08 -15.11
C ASP A 63 -5.77 -7.60 -13.84
N GLU A 64 -5.69 -8.92 -13.66
CA GLU A 64 -5.00 -9.55 -12.54
C GLU A 64 -3.66 -10.08 -12.96
N VAL A 65 -2.57 -9.57 -12.35
CA VAL A 65 -1.23 -10.15 -12.52
C VAL A 65 -1.18 -11.47 -11.77
N THR A 66 -0.91 -12.54 -12.49
CA THR A 66 -0.84 -13.91 -11.94
C THR A 66 0.59 -14.39 -11.73
N ASN A 67 1.53 -13.87 -12.55
CA ASN A 67 2.93 -14.29 -12.46
C ASN A 67 3.86 -13.19 -12.98
N ILE A 68 5.07 -13.15 -12.42
CA ILE A 68 6.17 -12.32 -12.91
C ILE A 68 7.42 -13.19 -12.94
N LYS A 69 8.01 -13.34 -14.14
CA LYS A 69 9.27 -14.07 -14.35
C LYS A 69 10.36 -13.11 -14.80
N ILE A 70 11.59 -13.43 -14.43
CA ILE A 70 12.77 -12.73 -14.91
C ILE A 70 13.41 -13.59 -15.98
N GLU A 71 13.64 -13.00 -17.16
CA GLU A 71 14.36 -13.61 -18.28
C GLU A 71 15.54 -12.73 -18.65
N TYR A 72 16.56 -13.33 -19.23
CA TYR A 72 17.75 -12.64 -19.74
C TYR A 72 17.81 -12.78 -21.25
N GLN A 73 17.81 -11.66 -21.93
CA GLN A 73 17.94 -11.60 -23.39
C GLN A 73 19.33 -11.08 -23.76
N ASN A 74 19.91 -11.66 -24.80
CA ASN A 74 21.15 -11.17 -25.37
C ASN A 74 20.88 -9.89 -26.16
N LYS A 75 21.49 -8.79 -25.78
CA LYS A 75 21.41 -7.53 -26.50
C LYS A 75 22.74 -7.20 -27.14
N ALA A 76 22.74 -7.04 -28.46
CA ALA A 76 23.89 -6.47 -29.16
C ALA A 76 24.06 -5.00 -28.78
N VAL A 77 25.20 -4.63 -28.20
CA VAL A 77 25.56 -3.25 -27.90
C VAL A 77 26.51 -2.76 -28.97
N ALA A 78 26.10 -1.74 -29.73
CA ALA A 78 26.99 -1.07 -30.65
C ALA A 78 28.05 -0.31 -29.84
N ASN A 79 29.32 -0.58 -30.08
CA ASN A 79 30.43 0.19 -29.51
C ASN A 79 30.38 1.62 -30.08
N GLY A 80 29.90 2.55 -29.31
CA GLY A 80 30.01 3.97 -29.61
C GLY A 80 31.36 4.46 -29.16
N PHE A 81 32.37 4.30 -30.01
CA PHE A 81 33.57 5.13 -30.23
C PHE A 81 34.55 4.35 -31.10
N LYS A 82 34.74 4.84 -32.32
CA LYS A 82 35.81 4.68 -33.31
C LYS A 82 36.64 3.36 -33.37
N GLU A 83 36.53 2.74 -34.54
CA GLU A 83 37.59 1.99 -35.25
C GLU A 83 38.31 0.86 -34.50
N GLU A 84 37.61 -0.25 -34.31
CA GLU A 84 38.21 -1.57 -34.50
C GLU A 84 37.12 -2.57 -34.89
N GLN A 85 37.29 -3.20 -35.99
CA GLN A 85 36.35 -4.13 -36.63
C GLN A 85 36.13 -5.38 -35.79
N ASN A 86 34.85 -5.77 -35.67
CA ASN A 86 34.39 -7.13 -35.34
C ASN A 86 34.40 -7.60 -33.87
N SER A 87 33.96 -6.80 -32.89
CA SER A 87 33.51 -7.43 -31.64
C SER A 87 32.17 -6.84 -31.20
N THR A 88 31.08 -7.47 -31.58
CA THR A 88 29.76 -7.20 -31.02
C THR A 88 29.73 -7.68 -29.58
N LYS A 89 29.87 -6.79 -28.65
CA LYS A 89 29.73 -7.15 -27.24
C LYS A 89 28.26 -7.50 -26.94
N VAL A 90 28.01 -8.73 -26.56
CA VAL A 90 26.68 -9.20 -26.21
C VAL A 90 26.51 -8.98 -24.70
N GLU A 91 25.64 -8.08 -24.34
CA GLU A 91 25.26 -7.88 -22.93
C GLU A 91 23.94 -8.60 -22.63
N LYS A 92 23.87 -9.26 -21.46
CA LYS A 92 22.63 -9.85 -20.98
C LYS A 92 21.75 -8.75 -20.40
N GLN A 93 20.63 -8.49 -21.04
CA GLN A 93 19.62 -7.57 -20.53
C GLN A 93 18.54 -8.35 -19.79
N GLN A 94 18.26 -7.96 -18.55
CA GLN A 94 17.15 -8.50 -17.76
C GLN A 94 15.81 -7.95 -18.29
N ILE A 95 14.85 -8.83 -18.50
CA ILE A 95 13.49 -8.53 -18.93
C ILE A 95 12.52 -9.22 -17.95
N PHE A 96 11.48 -8.50 -17.56
CA PHE A 96 10.37 -9.05 -16.79
C PHE A 96 9.25 -9.47 -17.72
N LYS A 97 8.85 -10.74 -17.65
CA LYS A 97 7.63 -11.27 -18.26
C LYS A 97 6.52 -11.19 -17.23
N VAL A 98 5.52 -10.35 -17.49
CA VAL A 98 4.38 -10.13 -16.61
C VAL A 98 3.16 -10.79 -17.22
N GLN A 99 2.69 -11.88 -16.60
CA GLN A 99 1.50 -12.61 -17.02
C GLN A 99 0.28 -12.11 -16.22
N THR A 100 -0.80 -11.85 -16.93
CA THR A 100 -2.10 -11.53 -16.35
C THR A 100 -3.11 -12.61 -16.72
N LEU A 101 -4.35 -12.50 -16.24
CA LEU A 101 -5.41 -13.44 -16.65
C LEU A 101 -5.67 -13.40 -18.16
N ASN A 102 -5.55 -12.23 -18.79
CA ASN A 102 -5.96 -12.04 -20.18
C ASN A 102 -4.81 -11.68 -21.13
N ASN A 103 -3.63 -11.33 -20.61
CA ASN A 103 -2.53 -10.77 -21.41
C ASN A 103 -1.15 -11.19 -20.87
N GLU A 104 -0.15 -10.97 -21.70
CA GLU A 104 1.27 -11.03 -21.32
C GLU A 104 1.97 -9.73 -21.75
N PHE A 105 2.87 -9.24 -20.91
CA PHE A 105 3.63 -8.03 -21.15
C PHE A 105 5.10 -8.25 -20.85
N GLU A 106 5.96 -7.52 -21.57
CA GLU A 106 7.40 -7.44 -21.30
C GLU A 106 7.75 -6.06 -20.76
N SER A 107 8.61 -6.01 -19.75
CA SER A 107 9.13 -4.77 -19.20
C SER A 107 10.58 -4.89 -18.77
N LYS A 108 11.30 -3.77 -18.85
CA LYS A 108 12.69 -3.67 -18.34
C LYS A 108 12.72 -3.49 -16.81
N SER A 109 11.63 -3.03 -16.22
CA SER A 109 11.51 -2.84 -14.78
C SER A 109 10.06 -2.96 -14.33
N VAL A 110 9.84 -3.40 -13.10
CA VAL A 110 8.51 -3.54 -12.49
C VAL A 110 8.52 -2.86 -11.13
N ILE A 111 7.47 -2.10 -10.85
CA ILE A 111 7.19 -1.53 -9.53
C ILE A 111 6.00 -2.29 -8.93
N LEU A 112 6.25 -3.01 -7.84
CA LEU A 112 5.21 -3.70 -7.10
C LEU A 112 4.56 -2.72 -6.10
N ALA A 113 3.30 -2.39 -6.33
CA ALA A 113 2.51 -1.50 -5.48
C ALA A 113 1.15 -2.14 -5.16
N THR A 114 1.18 -3.42 -4.80
CA THR A 114 -0.02 -4.25 -4.62
C THR A 114 -0.80 -3.95 -3.33
N GLY A 115 -0.22 -3.14 -2.44
CA GLY A 115 -0.78 -2.85 -1.14
C GLY A 115 -0.80 -4.06 -0.21
N ASN A 116 -1.54 -3.93 0.89
CA ASN A 116 -1.71 -5.00 1.88
C ASN A 116 -3.16 -5.43 1.96
N LYS A 117 -3.38 -6.74 2.03
CA LYS A 117 -4.67 -7.30 2.42
C LYS A 117 -4.66 -7.50 3.93
N LYS A 118 -5.31 -6.60 4.67
CA LYS A 118 -5.48 -6.77 6.12
C LYS A 118 -6.49 -7.88 6.37
N SER A 119 -6.09 -8.88 7.15
CA SER A 119 -7.03 -9.91 7.61
C SER A 119 -7.95 -9.28 8.66
N LYS A 120 -9.25 -9.45 8.49
CA LYS A 120 -10.22 -9.08 9.52
C LYS A 120 -10.23 -10.17 10.59
N PRO A 121 -10.06 -9.81 11.85
CA PRO A 121 -10.22 -10.80 12.93
C PRO A 121 -11.68 -11.20 13.04
N ASN A 122 -11.92 -12.47 13.37
CA ASN A 122 -13.29 -12.97 13.61
C ASN A 122 -13.78 -12.55 14.99
N ILE A 123 -14.21 -11.29 15.10
CA ILE A 123 -14.77 -10.70 16.32
C ILE A 123 -16.18 -10.23 16.00
N LYS A 124 -17.14 -10.61 16.86
CA LYS A 124 -18.55 -10.26 16.69
C LYS A 124 -18.73 -8.75 16.63
N ASN A 125 -19.54 -8.26 15.72
CA ASN A 125 -19.91 -6.86 15.47
C ASN A 125 -18.78 -5.97 14.96
N ILE A 126 -17.60 -6.49 14.61
CA ILE A 126 -16.48 -5.66 14.14
C ILE A 126 -16.85 -4.81 12.91
N GLU A 127 -17.63 -5.37 11.98
CA GLU A 127 -18.02 -4.69 10.74
C GLU A 127 -18.98 -3.51 10.96
N GLU A 128 -19.79 -3.55 12.03
CA GLU A 128 -20.74 -2.49 12.35
C GLU A 128 -20.04 -1.18 12.74
N TYR A 129 -18.81 -1.29 13.24
CA TYR A 129 -18.03 -0.15 13.74
C TYR A 129 -16.91 0.28 12.78
N GLU A 130 -16.77 -0.34 11.62
CA GLU A 130 -15.82 0.10 10.58
C GLU A 130 -16.14 1.54 10.14
N GLY A 131 -15.15 2.44 10.23
CA GLY A 131 -15.34 3.86 9.98
C GLY A 131 -16.16 4.61 11.05
N LYS A 132 -16.58 3.89 12.12
CA LYS A 132 -17.36 4.46 13.26
C LYS A 132 -16.64 4.23 14.60
N GLY A 133 -15.34 4.20 14.60
CA GLY A 133 -14.48 3.94 15.75
C GLY A 133 -13.45 2.84 15.51
N ILE A 134 -13.60 2.03 14.48
CA ILE A 134 -12.59 1.09 14.01
C ILE A 134 -11.93 1.64 12.76
N SER A 135 -10.62 1.76 12.80
CA SER A 135 -9.76 2.14 11.70
C SER A 135 -8.73 1.04 11.41
N TYR A 136 -8.25 1.01 10.19
CA TYR A 136 -7.17 0.11 9.76
C TYR A 136 -5.87 0.86 9.42
N CYS A 137 -5.77 2.14 9.74
CA CYS A 137 -4.59 2.96 9.43
C CYS A 137 -4.38 4.01 10.51
N ALA A 138 -3.40 3.82 11.39
CA ALA A 138 -3.09 4.77 12.46
C ALA A 138 -2.68 6.14 11.91
N ILE A 139 -1.83 6.18 10.88
CA ILE A 139 -1.38 7.45 10.25
C ILE A 139 -2.54 8.20 9.59
N CYS A 140 -3.51 7.49 8.99
CA CYS A 140 -4.62 8.13 8.28
C CYS A 140 -5.62 8.76 9.25
N ASP A 141 -5.97 8.04 10.32
CA ASP A 141 -7.11 8.37 11.18
C ASP A 141 -6.69 8.75 12.62
N GLY A 142 -5.42 8.55 12.98
CA GLY A 142 -4.93 8.77 14.35
C GLY A 142 -5.20 10.18 14.88
N PHE A 143 -5.16 11.19 13.99
CA PHE A 143 -5.45 12.58 14.38
C PHE A 143 -6.84 12.75 15.02
N PHE A 144 -7.86 12.01 14.58
CA PHE A 144 -9.21 12.05 15.15
C PHE A 144 -9.31 11.49 16.57
N TYR A 145 -8.26 10.77 17.00
CA TYR A 145 -8.18 10.13 18.32
C TYR A 145 -7.19 10.84 19.26
N ARG A 146 -6.80 12.07 18.95
CA ARG A 146 -5.92 12.87 19.81
C ARG A 146 -6.50 12.99 21.23
N ASN A 147 -5.66 12.72 22.24
CA ASN A 147 -5.99 12.74 23.67
C ASN A 147 -7.10 11.76 24.06
N LYS A 148 -7.39 10.75 23.26
CA LYS A 148 -8.36 9.70 23.59
C LYS A 148 -7.66 8.41 23.98
N ASP A 149 -8.37 7.55 24.69
CA ASP A 149 -7.94 6.18 24.93
C ASP A 149 -8.27 5.35 23.68
N VAL A 150 -7.27 4.63 23.17
CA VAL A 150 -7.39 3.82 21.96
C VAL A 150 -6.93 2.38 22.21
N ALA A 151 -7.44 1.47 21.41
CA ALA A 151 -6.97 0.08 21.40
C ALA A 151 -6.36 -0.25 20.03
N VAL A 152 -5.21 -0.93 20.01
CA VAL A 152 -4.60 -1.49 18.82
C VAL A 152 -4.76 -3.00 18.86
N LEU A 153 -5.47 -3.56 17.88
CA LEU A 153 -5.72 -4.99 17.79
C LEU A 153 -4.64 -5.68 16.95
N GLY A 154 -3.85 -6.52 17.59
CA GLY A 154 -2.77 -7.30 16.94
C GLY A 154 -1.70 -7.74 17.93
N ASP A 155 -0.84 -8.65 17.49
CA ASP A 155 0.18 -9.33 18.32
C ASP A 155 1.59 -9.29 17.72
N GLY A 156 1.76 -8.79 16.50
CA GLY A 156 3.04 -8.77 15.78
C GLY A 156 3.61 -7.38 15.57
N ASN A 157 4.71 -7.32 14.80
CA ASN A 157 5.44 -6.09 14.49
C ASN A 157 4.57 -5.00 13.86
N TYR A 158 3.53 -5.38 13.11
CA TYR A 158 2.60 -4.43 12.54
C TYR A 158 1.80 -3.69 13.62
N ALA A 159 1.29 -4.40 14.63
CA ALA A 159 0.59 -3.77 15.75
C ALA A 159 1.51 -2.84 16.55
N ILE A 160 2.78 -3.22 16.72
CA ILE A 160 3.78 -2.35 17.35
C ILE A 160 3.97 -1.06 16.54
N SER A 161 4.15 -1.17 15.21
CA SER A 161 4.32 0.01 14.34
C SER A 161 3.12 0.95 14.41
N GLU A 162 1.88 0.45 14.29
CA GLU A 162 0.66 1.25 14.44
C GLU A 162 0.56 1.89 15.84
N THR A 163 1.03 1.18 16.89
CA THR A 163 1.09 1.71 18.27
C THR A 163 2.09 2.86 18.37
N MET A 164 3.26 2.74 17.76
CA MET A 164 4.27 3.81 17.75
C MET A 164 3.76 5.08 17.04
N ASP A 165 3.03 4.93 15.95
CA ASP A 165 2.42 6.04 15.22
C ASP A 165 1.39 6.79 16.08
N LEU A 166 0.69 6.08 16.98
CA LEU A 166 -0.32 6.64 17.88
C LEU A 166 0.25 7.17 19.21
N GLN A 167 1.47 6.79 19.58
CA GLN A 167 2.04 7.03 20.92
C GLN A 167 2.04 8.49 21.33
N ASN A 168 2.33 9.40 20.41
CA ASN A 168 2.36 10.84 20.65
C ASN A 168 1.02 11.54 20.37
N ILE A 169 0.00 10.79 20.00
CA ILE A 169 -1.33 11.29 19.62
C ILE A 169 -2.36 10.92 20.68
N ALA A 170 -2.41 9.65 21.06
CA ALA A 170 -3.38 9.11 21.98
C ALA A 170 -2.99 9.36 23.45
N LYS A 171 -3.97 9.46 24.33
CA LYS A 171 -3.76 9.58 25.78
C LYS A 171 -3.27 8.26 26.38
N LEU A 172 -3.96 7.17 26.07
CA LEU A 172 -3.62 5.81 26.50
C LEU A 172 -3.81 4.86 25.32
N ILE A 173 -2.90 3.90 25.15
CA ILE A 173 -3.00 2.87 24.13
C ILE A 173 -3.02 1.51 24.80
N THR A 174 -4.01 0.68 24.44
CA THR A 174 -4.03 -0.72 24.88
C THR A 174 -3.83 -1.64 23.67
N ILE A 175 -2.75 -2.42 23.66
CA ILE A 175 -2.56 -3.46 22.65
C ILE A 175 -3.41 -4.67 23.06
N LEU A 176 -4.32 -5.08 22.19
CA LEU A 176 -5.21 -6.23 22.38
C LEU A 176 -4.73 -7.38 21.50
N THR A 177 -4.18 -8.44 22.08
CA THR A 177 -3.62 -9.56 21.29
C THR A 177 -4.64 -10.64 20.95
N ASN A 178 -5.86 -10.52 21.47
CA ASN A 178 -6.95 -11.47 21.23
C ASN A 178 -6.58 -12.93 21.52
N GLY A 179 -6.01 -13.18 22.69
CA GLY A 179 -5.63 -14.53 23.13
C GLY A 179 -4.23 -14.97 22.70
N ARG A 180 -3.46 -14.13 22.00
CA ARG A 180 -2.10 -14.45 21.57
C ARG A 180 -1.04 -13.89 22.51
N GLN A 181 0.22 -14.26 22.28
CA GLN A 181 1.35 -13.79 23.07
C GLN A 181 1.50 -12.27 23.02
N ALA A 182 1.91 -11.67 24.14
CA ALA A 182 2.20 -10.25 24.20
C ALA A 182 3.45 -9.91 23.37
N PRO A 183 3.42 -8.84 22.55
CA PRO A 183 4.62 -8.35 21.88
C PRO A 183 5.60 -7.74 22.88
N GLU A 184 6.88 -7.78 22.56
CA GLU A 184 7.94 -7.13 23.34
C GLU A 184 8.01 -5.64 23.04
N TYR A 185 7.08 -4.88 23.62
CA TYR A 185 7.06 -3.42 23.51
C TYR A 185 6.57 -2.80 24.82
N ARG A 186 7.24 -1.74 25.27
CA ARG A 186 6.91 -1.02 26.50
C ARG A 186 7.08 0.48 26.32
N ALA A 187 6.10 1.23 26.77
CA ALA A 187 6.17 2.69 26.90
C ALA A 187 5.19 3.15 28.00
N GLU A 188 5.34 4.38 28.48
CA GLU A 188 4.62 4.91 29.63
C GLU A 188 3.09 4.91 29.45
N ASN A 189 2.61 5.29 28.26
CA ASN A 189 1.17 5.34 27.96
C ASN A 189 0.64 4.11 27.23
N ILE A 190 1.36 2.95 27.32
CA ILE A 190 0.99 1.73 26.62
C ILE A 190 0.77 0.59 27.61
N SER A 191 -0.35 -0.09 27.47
CA SER A 191 -0.70 -1.31 28.18
C SER A 191 -0.95 -2.46 27.19
N ILE A 192 -0.82 -3.70 27.64
CA ILE A 192 -1.08 -4.89 26.83
C ILE A 192 -2.10 -5.75 27.52
N ASN A 193 -3.13 -6.17 26.77
CA ASN A 193 -4.15 -7.09 27.22
C ASN A 193 -4.21 -8.30 26.29
N THR A 194 -3.89 -9.47 26.81
CA THR A 194 -3.83 -10.72 26.04
C THR A 194 -5.12 -11.54 26.08
N LYS A 195 -6.16 -11.05 26.75
CA LYS A 195 -7.43 -11.79 26.84
C LYS A 195 -8.13 -11.88 25.49
N PRO A 196 -8.80 -13.01 25.19
CA PRO A 196 -9.64 -13.14 23.99
C PRO A 196 -10.76 -12.10 23.97
N ILE A 197 -11.01 -11.54 22.79
CA ILE A 197 -12.07 -10.57 22.54
C ILE A 197 -13.31 -11.32 22.07
N LYS A 198 -14.43 -11.15 22.78
CA LYS A 198 -15.69 -11.81 22.45
C LYS A 198 -16.50 -11.02 21.43
N GLU A 199 -16.62 -9.73 21.62
CA GLU A 199 -17.43 -8.85 20.79
C GLU A 199 -16.99 -7.38 20.94
N ILE A 200 -17.36 -6.57 19.94
CA ILE A 200 -17.29 -5.10 20.02
C ILE A 200 -18.70 -4.58 20.26
N ARG A 201 -18.84 -3.63 21.19
CA ARG A 201 -20.11 -2.98 21.48
C ARG A 201 -19.91 -1.54 21.93
N ARG A 202 -20.88 -0.71 21.66
CA ARG A 202 -20.89 0.67 22.18
C ARG A 202 -21.09 0.63 23.69
N ARG A 203 -20.28 1.38 24.40
CA ARG A 203 -20.53 1.62 25.83
C ARG A 203 -21.81 2.47 25.96
N LYS A 204 -22.75 2.04 26.77
CA LYS A 204 -23.92 2.84 27.16
C LYS A 204 -23.53 4.00 28.03
#